data_2b4bd1ad96b67ebdbd987a27e1c97521
#
_entry.id   2b4bd1ad96b67ebdbd987a27e1c97521
#
_cell.length_a   1.000
_cell.length_b   1.000
_cell.length_c   1.000
_cell.angle_alpha   90.00
_cell.angle_beta   90.00
_cell.angle_gamma   90.00
#
_symmetry.space_group_name_H-M   'P 1'
#
loop_
_entity.id
_entity.type
_entity.pdbx_description
1 polymer ?
#
loop_
_entity_poly.entity_id
_entity_poly.type
_entity_poly.pdbx_seq_one_letter_code
_entity_poly.pdbx_strand_id
1 'polypeptide(L)'
;MRGYSIDESLVIIWQLSRHVVAGGPAPSIEGAPGKDLRKIIFPHQLSLVCREVLLHGTIGRGTRTLSNWQDLEKAFGAVQAYLEYTPATTEGNFQLELHRIGQQQLSLQRRPSLGRFMRYVALYENKDVAAVLERAIGISARDYTFLGFMTYTHFAKSPRFVTSVDLEKAGIDHETRDRFFERMTGSLSATRAELRKSQRFDHTWAYTFDTLDDRPLVNLDPLYPERTYCPMPERMLTRFTEGTFYLLFQQKGFDAAFGKAFEEYTADVLRRTCMPSRVTVHEEMPFMVRGNVHHGVDFVLSDIHANVFVECKTKRLNLRGRVASSAEDLDAQLTILAEAIAQNYRNIALALDGKSHWVRNSLPCANLVVTLEDWLLVSPDAHDTLVSKVQAILTSRGCNAALLQQIPFAILCAEKFEVFCCAIAKHGIKAVVDPLFEEYRGPWTLSAHLETDFRDVAESASSLFADAFAEYGQNMVTPVVN
;
A
#
# COMPACT_ATOMS: atom_id res chain seq x y z
N MET A 1 28.17 -9.16 8.10
CA MET A 1 28.16 -9.35 6.63
C MET A 1 29.51 -9.10 5.92
N ARG A 2 30.57 -8.70 6.62
CA ARG A 2 31.90 -8.60 6.02
C ARG A 2 32.35 -9.97 5.46
N GLY A 3 32.89 -9.99 4.26
CA GLY A 3 33.29 -11.22 3.56
C GLY A 3 32.24 -11.85 2.65
N TYR A 4 30.98 -11.36 2.63
CA TYR A 4 30.01 -11.79 1.64
C TYR A 4 30.23 -11.08 0.31
N SER A 5 30.18 -11.83 -0.80
CA SER A 5 30.14 -11.28 -2.17
C SER A 5 28.78 -10.61 -2.39
N ILE A 6 28.80 -9.31 -2.71
CA ILE A 6 27.55 -8.54 -2.90
C ILE A 6 26.82 -9.03 -4.15
N ASP A 7 27.50 -9.06 -5.27
CA ASP A 7 26.94 -9.38 -6.59
C ASP A 7 26.28 -10.76 -6.61
N GLU A 8 26.93 -11.78 -6.08
CA GLU A 8 26.36 -13.12 -5.95
C GLU A 8 25.21 -13.15 -4.95
N SER A 9 25.38 -12.47 -3.78
CA SER A 9 24.34 -12.45 -2.75
C SER A 9 23.07 -11.73 -3.22
N LEU A 10 23.17 -10.64 -4.01
CA LEU A 10 22.00 -9.96 -4.55
C LEU A 10 21.18 -10.85 -5.51
N VAL A 11 21.85 -11.72 -6.27
CA VAL A 11 21.17 -12.69 -7.14
C VAL A 11 20.36 -13.69 -6.32
N ILE A 12 20.94 -14.21 -5.23
CA ILE A 12 20.24 -15.16 -4.34
C ILE A 12 19.09 -14.45 -3.60
N ILE A 13 19.30 -13.23 -3.12
CA ILE A 13 18.25 -12.42 -2.49
C ILE A 13 17.09 -12.21 -3.46
N TRP A 14 17.37 -11.91 -4.73
CA TRP A 14 16.37 -11.79 -5.77
C TRP A 14 15.58 -13.09 -5.96
N GLN A 15 16.26 -14.24 -6.06
CA GLN A 15 15.60 -15.54 -6.18
C GLN A 15 14.73 -15.85 -4.97
N LEU A 16 15.22 -15.60 -3.76
CA LEU A 16 14.47 -15.76 -2.52
C LEU A 16 13.25 -14.83 -2.46
N SER A 17 13.41 -13.54 -2.80
CA SER A 17 12.30 -12.59 -2.84
C SER A 17 11.20 -13.07 -3.81
N ARG A 18 11.60 -13.48 -5.02
CA ARG A 18 10.65 -14.05 -5.99
C ARG A 18 9.95 -15.31 -5.48
N HIS A 19 10.66 -16.17 -4.75
CA HIS A 19 10.09 -17.38 -4.18
C HIS A 19 9.11 -17.11 -3.04
N VAL A 20 9.54 -16.31 -2.05
CA VAL A 20 8.74 -16.13 -0.81
C VAL A 20 7.60 -15.14 -0.97
N VAL A 21 7.72 -14.13 -1.86
CA VAL A 21 6.68 -13.11 -2.06
C VAL A 21 5.79 -13.43 -3.25
N ALA A 22 6.38 -13.71 -4.42
CA ALA A 22 5.63 -13.87 -5.67
C ALA A 22 5.33 -15.33 -6.05
N GLY A 23 5.72 -16.31 -5.21
CA GLY A 23 5.46 -17.72 -5.48
C GLY A 23 6.31 -18.32 -6.61
N GLY A 24 7.41 -17.67 -6.98
CA GLY A 24 8.36 -18.16 -7.98
C GLY A 24 9.07 -19.46 -7.58
N PRO A 25 9.91 -20.03 -8.46
CA PRO A 25 10.66 -21.25 -8.15
C PRO A 25 11.61 -21.04 -6.97
N ALA A 26 11.85 -22.11 -6.22
CA ALA A 26 12.83 -22.09 -5.14
C ALA A 26 14.25 -21.91 -5.72
N PRO A 27 15.11 -21.09 -5.09
CA PRO A 27 16.50 -20.99 -5.50
C PRO A 27 17.26 -22.30 -5.25
N SER A 28 18.26 -22.56 -6.09
CA SER A 28 19.22 -23.64 -5.83
C SER A 28 20.26 -23.12 -4.84
N ILE A 29 20.22 -23.65 -3.61
CA ILE A 29 21.16 -23.29 -2.53
C ILE A 29 21.89 -24.57 -2.15
N GLU A 30 23.21 -24.55 -2.26
CA GLU A 30 24.07 -25.68 -1.95
C GLU A 30 23.92 -26.06 -0.47
N GLY A 31 23.66 -27.34 -0.19
CA GLY A 31 23.47 -27.83 1.17
C GLY A 31 22.15 -27.43 1.84
N ALA A 32 21.20 -26.89 1.09
CA ALA A 32 19.90 -26.52 1.62
C ALA A 32 19.15 -27.77 2.16
N PRO A 33 18.52 -27.68 3.36
CA PRO A 33 17.64 -28.74 3.82
C PRO A 33 16.44 -28.85 2.87
N GLY A 34 15.91 -30.06 2.66
CA GLY A 34 14.72 -30.30 1.84
C GLY A 34 13.42 -29.71 2.39
N LYS A 35 13.50 -28.59 3.10
CA LYS A 35 12.37 -27.85 3.69
C LYS A 35 11.86 -26.75 2.74
N ASP A 36 10.58 -26.46 2.82
CA ASP A 36 9.99 -25.32 2.11
C ASP A 36 10.56 -24.00 2.68
N LEU A 37 11.36 -23.29 1.87
CA LEU A 37 12.01 -22.04 2.27
C LEU A 37 11.01 -20.95 2.67
N ARG A 38 9.76 -20.97 2.16
CA ARG A 38 8.70 -20.03 2.51
C ARG A 38 8.25 -20.14 3.97
N LYS A 39 8.57 -21.28 4.65
CA LYS A 39 8.25 -21.50 6.06
C LYS A 39 9.35 -21.03 7.01
N ILE A 40 10.53 -20.71 6.47
CA ILE A 40 11.72 -20.39 7.30
C ILE A 40 12.38 -19.06 6.91
N ILE A 41 12.08 -18.51 5.75
CA ILE A 41 12.58 -17.22 5.29
C ILE A 41 11.39 -16.26 5.12
N PHE A 42 11.40 -15.19 5.91
CA PHE A 42 10.36 -14.19 5.88
C PHE A 42 10.82 -12.95 5.09
N PRO A 43 9.92 -12.29 4.33
CA PRO A 43 10.28 -11.12 3.50
C PRO A 43 10.96 -10.00 4.28
N HIS A 44 10.54 -9.72 5.51
CA HIS A 44 11.15 -8.68 6.34
C HIS A 44 12.58 -9.02 6.77
N GLN A 45 12.87 -10.28 7.12
CA GLN A 45 14.24 -10.72 7.42
C GLN A 45 15.13 -10.68 6.19
N LEU A 46 14.59 -11.11 5.03
CA LEU A 46 15.30 -11.04 3.75
C LEU A 46 15.68 -9.58 3.40
N SER A 47 14.77 -8.63 3.65
CA SER A 47 15.03 -7.20 3.49
C SER A 47 16.19 -6.74 4.38
N LEU A 48 16.22 -7.13 5.66
CA LEU A 48 17.30 -6.79 6.58
C LEU A 48 18.63 -7.42 6.14
N VAL A 49 18.62 -8.69 5.72
CA VAL A 49 19.83 -9.35 5.17
C VAL A 49 20.32 -8.61 3.93
N CYS A 50 19.44 -8.21 3.01
CA CYS A 50 19.79 -7.43 1.83
C CYS A 50 20.46 -6.11 2.21
N ARG A 51 19.86 -5.36 3.13
CA ARG A 51 20.39 -4.11 3.65
C ARG A 51 21.80 -4.28 4.23
N GLU A 52 22.00 -5.29 5.06
CA GLU A 52 23.29 -5.55 5.71
C GLU A 52 24.36 -6.07 4.73
N VAL A 53 23.96 -6.82 3.69
CA VAL A 53 24.86 -7.23 2.60
C VAL A 53 25.32 -6.02 1.79
N LEU A 54 24.41 -5.13 1.40
CA LEU A 54 24.74 -3.90 0.70
C LEU A 54 25.70 -3.01 1.53
N LEU A 55 25.42 -2.88 2.82
CA LEU A 55 26.18 -2.01 3.72
C LEU A 55 27.61 -2.52 3.98
N HIS A 56 27.77 -3.83 4.17
CA HIS A 56 29.01 -4.42 4.68
C HIS A 56 29.69 -5.43 3.76
N GLY A 57 29.04 -5.90 2.71
CA GLY A 57 29.58 -6.89 1.79
C GLY A 57 30.71 -6.32 0.91
N THR A 58 31.34 -7.18 0.12
CA THR A 58 32.50 -6.87 -0.72
C THR A 58 32.20 -7.20 -2.17
N ILE A 59 32.60 -6.36 -3.13
CA ILE A 59 32.45 -6.65 -4.55
C ILE A 59 33.59 -7.59 -5.01
N GLY A 60 33.24 -8.69 -5.67
CA GLY A 60 34.17 -9.55 -6.40
C GLY A 60 35.28 -10.26 -5.58
N ARG A 61 35.31 -10.11 -4.26
CA ARG A 61 36.33 -10.70 -3.36
C ARG A 61 35.74 -11.34 -2.10
N GLY A 62 34.44 -11.57 -2.09
CA GLY A 62 33.79 -12.25 -0.96
C GLY A 62 34.18 -13.73 -0.92
N THR A 63 34.49 -14.24 0.27
CA THR A 63 34.76 -15.67 0.52
C THR A 63 33.49 -16.41 0.89
N ARG A 64 32.38 -15.70 1.09
CA ARG A 64 31.07 -16.21 1.44
C ARG A 64 30.03 -15.74 0.45
N THR A 65 29.01 -16.58 0.23
CA THR A 65 27.88 -16.25 -0.63
C THR A 65 26.60 -16.84 -0.06
N LEU A 66 25.47 -16.20 -0.28
CA LEU A 66 24.15 -16.72 0.12
C LEU A 66 23.71 -17.95 -0.70
N SER A 67 24.47 -18.36 -1.73
CA SER A 67 24.23 -19.60 -2.48
C SER A 67 24.62 -20.86 -1.72
N ASN A 68 25.35 -20.73 -0.61
CA ASN A 68 25.67 -21.82 0.30
C ASN A 68 24.78 -21.73 1.55
N TRP A 69 24.18 -22.85 1.96
CA TRP A 69 23.23 -22.88 3.07
C TRP A 69 23.84 -22.44 4.41
N GLN A 70 25.06 -22.87 4.71
CA GLN A 70 25.71 -22.52 5.98
C GLN A 70 25.95 -21.00 6.08
N ASP A 71 26.33 -20.36 4.98
CA ASP A 71 26.52 -18.92 4.96
C ASP A 71 25.19 -18.16 4.99
N LEU A 72 24.17 -18.67 4.30
CA LEU A 72 22.81 -18.12 4.35
C LEU A 72 22.25 -18.21 5.78
N GLU A 73 22.34 -19.40 6.41
CA GLU A 73 21.90 -19.60 7.80
C GLU A 73 22.61 -18.68 8.78
N LYS A 74 23.94 -18.49 8.63
CA LYS A 74 24.71 -17.52 9.43
C LYS A 74 24.24 -16.09 9.24
N ALA A 75 23.91 -15.70 8.01
CA ALA A 75 23.43 -14.35 7.70
C ALA A 75 22.06 -14.07 8.37
N PHE A 76 21.12 -15.01 8.19
CA PHE A 76 19.80 -14.90 8.81
C PHE A 76 19.85 -15.04 10.32
N GLY A 77 20.66 -15.98 10.84
CA GLY A 77 20.87 -16.15 12.29
C GLY A 77 21.47 -14.91 12.96
N ALA A 78 22.39 -14.20 12.28
CA ALA A 78 22.92 -12.95 12.80
C ALA A 78 21.88 -11.84 12.87
N VAL A 79 21.00 -11.74 11.85
CA VAL A 79 19.88 -10.79 11.87
C VAL A 79 18.89 -11.14 12.97
N GLN A 80 18.53 -12.42 13.10
CA GLN A 80 17.61 -12.88 14.13
C GLN A 80 18.16 -12.66 15.54
N ALA A 81 19.42 -13.01 15.78
CA ALA A 81 20.06 -12.78 17.07
C ALA A 81 20.10 -11.30 17.45
N TYR A 82 20.27 -10.40 16.46
CA TYR A 82 20.22 -8.97 16.73
C TYR A 82 18.81 -8.48 17.06
N LEU A 83 17.79 -8.99 16.37
CA LEU A 83 16.39 -8.69 16.66
C LEU A 83 15.99 -9.15 18.07
N GLU A 84 16.48 -10.32 18.51
CA GLU A 84 16.21 -10.86 19.85
C GLU A 84 17.01 -10.16 20.97
N TYR A 85 18.24 -9.72 20.66
CA TYR A 85 19.10 -9.03 21.63
C TYR A 85 18.65 -7.58 21.88
N THR A 86 18.00 -6.97 20.91
CA THR A 86 17.53 -5.58 21.05
C THR A 86 16.30 -5.58 21.95
N PRO A 87 16.40 -5.21 23.22
CA PRO A 87 15.27 -5.29 24.14
C PRO A 87 14.13 -4.44 23.58
N ALA A 88 12.93 -4.98 23.63
CA ALA A 88 11.71 -4.21 23.45
C ALA A 88 11.60 -3.22 24.61
N THR A 89 12.32 -2.10 24.53
CA THR A 89 12.40 -1.09 25.59
C THR A 89 11.21 -0.14 25.59
N THR A 90 10.16 -0.49 24.89
CA THR A 90 8.87 0.15 25.10
C THR A 90 8.24 -0.47 26.34
N GLU A 91 8.62 0.05 27.50
CA GLU A 91 8.05 -0.35 28.79
C GLU A 91 6.52 -0.48 28.67
N GLY A 92 6.06 -1.71 28.39
CA GLY A 92 4.66 -2.09 28.47
C GLY A 92 3.71 -1.66 27.35
N ASN A 93 4.16 -1.02 26.25
CA ASN A 93 3.24 -0.63 25.15
C ASN A 93 3.18 -1.71 24.05
N PHE A 94 2.50 -2.81 24.36
CA PHE A 94 2.25 -3.93 23.42
C PHE A 94 1.57 -3.49 22.13
N GLN A 95 0.68 -2.50 22.19
CA GLN A 95 -0.02 -1.93 21.03
C GLN A 95 0.96 -1.31 20.02
N LEU A 96 1.94 -0.57 20.51
CA LEU A 96 2.97 0.05 19.68
C LEU A 96 3.84 -0.99 18.99
N GLU A 97 4.21 -2.06 19.69
CA GLU A 97 4.99 -3.16 19.10
C GLU A 97 4.19 -3.93 18.06
N LEU A 98 2.92 -4.23 18.30
CA LEU A 98 2.05 -4.87 17.30
C LEU A 98 1.89 -4.00 16.05
N HIS A 99 1.75 -2.68 16.21
CA HIS A 99 1.67 -1.75 15.09
C HIS A 99 2.96 -1.78 14.25
N ARG A 100 4.12 -1.70 14.89
CA ARG A 100 5.44 -1.77 14.22
C ARG A 100 5.63 -3.07 13.46
N ILE A 101 5.34 -4.20 14.10
CA ILE A 101 5.39 -5.53 13.49
C ILE A 101 4.45 -5.60 12.29
N GLY A 102 3.20 -5.14 12.43
CA GLY A 102 2.23 -5.10 11.36
C GLY A 102 2.72 -4.29 10.16
N GLN A 103 3.18 -3.07 10.38
CA GLN A 103 3.68 -2.20 9.32
C GLN A 103 4.93 -2.77 8.62
N GLN A 104 5.85 -3.38 9.35
CA GLN A 104 7.06 -3.96 8.78
C GLN A 104 6.77 -5.26 8.03
N GLN A 105 6.06 -6.18 8.65
CA GLN A 105 5.91 -7.54 8.13
C GLN A 105 4.83 -7.63 7.06
N LEU A 106 3.65 -7.07 7.30
CA LEU A 106 2.52 -7.23 6.40
C LEU A 106 2.69 -6.41 5.12
N SER A 107 3.33 -5.23 5.20
CA SER A 107 3.60 -4.41 4.01
C SER A 107 4.50 -5.12 3.00
N LEU A 108 5.50 -5.89 3.46
CA LEU A 108 6.43 -6.64 2.61
C LEU A 108 5.87 -7.98 2.11
N GLN A 109 4.75 -8.45 2.67
CA GLN A 109 4.08 -9.68 2.25
C GLN A 109 3.04 -9.46 1.14
N ARG A 110 2.75 -8.21 0.76
CA ARG A 110 1.78 -7.90 -0.28
C ARG A 110 2.23 -8.48 -1.62
N ARG A 111 1.42 -9.39 -2.15
CA ARG A 111 1.67 -9.98 -3.47
C ARG A 111 1.45 -8.94 -4.57
N PRO A 112 2.27 -8.98 -5.61
CA PRO A 112 1.99 -8.22 -6.82
C PRO A 112 0.62 -8.64 -7.38
N SER A 113 -0.23 -7.67 -7.69
CA SER A 113 -1.52 -7.92 -8.31
C SER A 113 -1.82 -6.91 -9.41
N LEU A 114 -2.60 -7.34 -10.39
CA LEU A 114 -3.06 -6.48 -11.47
C LEU A 114 -3.91 -5.33 -10.93
N GLY A 115 -4.83 -5.61 -10.02
CA GLY A 115 -5.68 -4.61 -9.38
C GLY A 115 -4.87 -3.52 -8.69
N ARG A 116 -3.81 -3.91 -7.94
CA ARG A 116 -2.90 -2.95 -7.31
C ARG A 116 -2.24 -2.03 -8.34
N PHE A 117 -1.68 -2.57 -9.42
CA PHE A 117 -1.05 -1.78 -10.46
C PHE A 117 -2.05 -0.83 -11.13
N MET A 118 -3.19 -1.34 -11.60
CA MET A 118 -4.19 -0.55 -12.30
C MET A 118 -4.82 0.53 -11.42
N ARG A 119 -4.96 0.30 -10.12
CA ARG A 119 -5.38 1.34 -9.16
C ARG A 119 -4.45 2.55 -9.20
N TYR A 120 -3.14 2.32 -9.17
CA TYR A 120 -2.18 3.43 -9.19
C TYR A 120 -2.03 4.05 -10.58
N VAL A 121 -2.21 3.29 -11.67
CA VAL A 121 -2.35 3.85 -13.02
C VAL A 121 -3.52 4.82 -13.06
N ALA A 122 -4.71 4.40 -12.62
CA ALA A 122 -5.90 5.25 -12.59
C ALA A 122 -5.70 6.53 -11.77
N LEU A 123 -5.01 6.44 -10.63
CA LEU A 123 -4.74 7.58 -9.76
C LEU A 123 -3.72 8.56 -10.37
N TYR A 124 -2.61 8.06 -10.90
CA TYR A 124 -1.53 8.93 -11.41
C TYR A 124 -1.78 9.44 -12.82
N GLU A 125 -2.52 8.72 -13.64
CA GLU A 125 -2.93 9.17 -14.96
C GLU A 125 -4.21 10.03 -14.94
N ASN A 126 -4.84 10.21 -13.77
CA ASN A 126 -5.87 11.23 -13.59
C ASN A 126 -5.30 12.60 -13.98
N LYS A 127 -6.03 13.36 -14.81
CA LYS A 127 -5.56 14.59 -15.43
C LYS A 127 -4.89 15.57 -14.48
N ASP A 128 -5.48 15.80 -13.30
CA ASP A 128 -5.00 16.80 -12.35
C ASP A 128 -3.76 16.27 -11.60
N VAL A 129 -3.72 14.98 -11.27
CA VAL A 129 -2.57 14.33 -10.64
C VAL A 129 -1.41 14.20 -11.63
N ALA A 130 -1.69 13.83 -12.88
CA ALA A 130 -0.70 13.72 -13.95
C ALA A 130 0.04 15.04 -14.16
N ALA A 131 -0.68 16.17 -14.16
CA ALA A 131 -0.08 17.49 -14.30
C ALA A 131 0.83 17.86 -13.10
N VAL A 132 0.51 17.38 -11.89
CA VAL A 132 1.40 17.56 -10.72
C VAL A 132 2.63 16.68 -10.83
N LEU A 133 2.48 15.42 -11.23
CA LEU A 133 3.57 14.47 -11.39
C LEU A 133 4.56 14.96 -12.44
N GLU A 134 4.08 15.35 -13.62
CA GLU A 134 4.93 15.84 -14.70
C GLU A 134 5.73 17.09 -14.31
N ARG A 135 5.10 18.05 -13.62
CA ARG A 135 5.84 19.21 -13.07
C ARG A 135 6.90 18.81 -12.04
N ALA A 136 6.64 17.80 -11.23
CA ALA A 136 7.54 17.39 -10.15
C ALA A 136 8.75 16.59 -10.64
N ILE A 137 8.56 15.75 -11.65
CA ILE A 137 9.61 14.81 -12.09
C ILE A 137 10.06 14.98 -13.55
N GLY A 138 9.33 15.77 -14.35
CA GLY A 138 9.66 16.01 -15.77
C GLY A 138 9.41 14.79 -16.66
N ILE A 139 8.49 13.90 -16.27
CA ILE A 139 8.10 12.69 -17.00
C ILE A 139 6.57 12.64 -17.00
N SER A 140 5.95 12.33 -18.13
CA SER A 140 4.50 12.16 -18.19
C SER A 140 4.05 11.01 -17.27
N ALA A 141 2.84 11.08 -16.72
CA ALA A 141 2.33 10.01 -15.85
C ALA A 141 2.29 8.66 -16.57
N ARG A 142 1.91 8.67 -17.85
CA ARG A 142 1.88 7.48 -18.70
C ARG A 142 3.26 6.86 -18.86
N ASP A 143 4.28 7.66 -19.24
CA ASP A 143 5.64 7.16 -19.41
C ASP A 143 6.23 6.65 -18.10
N TYR A 144 5.94 7.34 -17.00
CA TYR A 144 6.38 6.94 -15.67
C TYR A 144 5.78 5.59 -15.24
N THR A 145 4.47 5.38 -15.41
CA THR A 145 3.80 4.11 -15.07
C THR A 145 4.24 2.99 -15.99
N PHE A 146 4.42 3.28 -17.29
CA PHE A 146 4.93 2.33 -18.27
C PHE A 146 6.35 1.87 -17.96
N LEU A 147 7.28 2.81 -17.77
CA LEU A 147 8.67 2.49 -17.43
C LEU A 147 8.75 1.70 -16.11
N GLY A 148 7.94 2.05 -15.13
CA GLY A 148 7.83 1.33 -13.88
C GLY A 148 7.38 -0.12 -14.09
N PHE A 149 6.30 -0.32 -14.84
CA PHE A 149 5.76 -1.65 -15.13
C PHE A 149 6.72 -2.49 -16.00
N MET A 150 7.29 -1.93 -17.05
CA MET A 150 8.28 -2.58 -17.91
C MET A 150 9.49 -3.05 -17.09
N THR A 151 10.03 -2.17 -16.26
CA THR A 151 11.18 -2.46 -15.41
C THR A 151 10.84 -3.55 -14.38
N TYR A 152 9.68 -3.46 -13.73
CA TYR A 152 9.21 -4.49 -12.80
C TYR A 152 9.05 -5.85 -13.49
N THR A 153 8.44 -5.92 -14.68
CA THR A 153 8.24 -7.18 -15.42
C THR A 153 9.56 -7.79 -15.89
N HIS A 154 10.56 -6.96 -16.21
CA HIS A 154 11.91 -7.44 -16.48
C HIS A 154 12.52 -8.08 -15.22
N PHE A 155 12.49 -7.38 -14.07
CA PHE A 155 13.02 -7.90 -12.80
C PHE A 155 12.22 -9.07 -12.23
N ALA A 156 11.00 -9.31 -12.70
CA ALA A 156 10.31 -10.55 -12.43
C ALA A 156 10.99 -11.77 -13.08
N LYS A 157 11.88 -11.58 -14.06
CA LYS A 157 12.56 -12.63 -14.84
C LYS A 157 14.09 -12.63 -14.68
N SER A 158 14.69 -11.49 -14.36
CA SER A 158 16.16 -11.32 -14.27
C SER A 158 16.53 -10.39 -13.11
N PRO A 159 17.59 -10.69 -12.33
CA PRO A 159 18.06 -9.78 -11.26
C PRO A 159 18.82 -8.55 -11.78
N ARG A 160 19.15 -8.51 -13.08
CA ARG A 160 20.02 -7.49 -13.69
C ARG A 160 19.31 -6.82 -14.85
N PHE A 161 19.60 -5.52 -15.01
CA PHE A 161 19.06 -4.72 -16.10
C PHE A 161 20.09 -3.68 -16.56
N VAL A 162 20.07 -3.36 -17.86
CA VAL A 162 20.86 -2.27 -18.45
C VAL A 162 19.93 -1.11 -18.74
N THR A 163 20.08 -0.01 -18.01
CA THR A 163 19.13 1.12 -18.04
C THR A 163 19.24 1.95 -19.33
N SER A 164 20.32 1.79 -20.11
CA SER A 164 20.53 2.45 -21.42
C SER A 164 19.79 1.74 -22.59
N VAL A 165 18.80 0.89 -22.29
CA VAL A 165 17.97 0.22 -23.29
C VAL A 165 17.32 1.23 -24.23
N ASP A 166 17.27 0.91 -25.53
CA ASP A 166 16.54 1.71 -26.52
C ASP A 166 15.04 1.45 -26.40
N LEU A 167 14.27 2.53 -26.18
CA LEU A 167 12.81 2.50 -26.01
C LEU A 167 12.09 3.42 -27.02
N GLU A 168 12.78 3.93 -28.04
CA GLU A 168 12.18 4.83 -29.07
C GLU A 168 11.00 4.17 -29.78
N LYS A 169 11.07 2.85 -30.03
CA LYS A 169 9.95 2.10 -30.61
C LYS A 169 8.71 2.02 -29.71
N ALA A 170 8.87 2.22 -28.42
CA ALA A 170 7.79 2.35 -27.46
C ALA A 170 7.35 3.82 -27.24
N GLY A 171 7.91 4.75 -28.01
CA GLY A 171 7.60 6.18 -27.91
C GLY A 171 8.28 6.88 -26.73
N ILE A 172 9.25 6.26 -26.09
CA ILE A 172 10.02 6.82 -24.97
C ILE A 172 11.36 7.30 -25.47
N ASP A 173 11.60 8.60 -25.38
CA ASP A 173 12.90 9.18 -25.74
C ASP A 173 13.98 8.88 -24.69
N HIS A 174 15.23 9.11 -25.07
CA HIS A 174 16.37 8.85 -24.20
C HIS A 174 16.35 9.71 -22.92
N GLU A 175 15.92 10.96 -23.01
CA GLU A 175 15.89 11.87 -21.87
C GLU A 175 14.87 11.44 -20.82
N THR A 176 13.67 11.06 -21.24
CA THR A 176 12.59 10.52 -20.39
C THR A 176 13.05 9.23 -19.68
N ARG A 177 13.64 8.29 -20.46
CA ARG A 177 14.22 7.05 -19.94
C ARG A 177 15.28 7.34 -18.87
N ASP A 178 16.24 8.20 -19.18
CA ASP A 178 17.38 8.48 -18.31
C ASP A 178 16.92 9.17 -17.02
N ARG A 179 16.01 10.13 -17.09
CA ARG A 179 15.39 10.77 -15.92
C ARG A 179 14.67 9.76 -15.01
N PHE A 180 13.99 8.78 -15.60
CA PHE A 180 13.33 7.74 -14.84
C PHE A 180 14.37 6.88 -14.08
N PHE A 181 15.36 6.34 -14.78
CA PHE A 181 16.35 5.45 -14.18
C PHE A 181 17.29 6.17 -13.19
N GLU A 182 17.60 7.44 -13.40
CA GLU A 182 18.34 8.25 -12.42
C GLU A 182 17.61 8.31 -11.06
N ARG A 183 16.28 8.41 -11.09
CA ARG A 183 15.46 8.41 -9.87
C ARG A 183 15.36 7.05 -9.20
N MET A 184 15.42 5.98 -9.98
CA MET A 184 15.25 4.61 -9.48
C MET A 184 16.55 3.96 -9.05
N THR A 185 17.72 4.52 -9.44
CA THR A 185 19.03 3.89 -9.25
C THR A 185 19.87 4.63 -8.21
N GLY A 186 20.44 3.86 -7.28
CA GLY A 186 21.50 4.31 -6.38
C GLY A 186 22.83 3.65 -6.73
N SER A 187 23.93 4.41 -6.74
CA SER A 187 25.27 3.78 -6.72
C SER A 187 25.48 3.09 -5.37
N LEU A 188 26.27 2.02 -5.33
CA LEU A 188 26.58 1.33 -4.06
C LEU A 188 27.18 2.29 -3.02
N SER A 189 28.02 3.26 -3.43
CA SER A 189 28.60 4.25 -2.52
C SER A 189 27.54 5.17 -1.92
N ALA A 190 26.60 5.67 -2.73
CA ALA A 190 25.49 6.51 -2.27
C ALA A 190 24.53 5.71 -1.37
N THR A 191 24.15 4.50 -1.77
CA THR A 191 23.34 3.57 -0.97
C THR A 191 23.96 3.34 0.41
N ARG A 192 25.26 3.07 0.48
CA ARG A 192 25.98 2.89 1.74
C ARG A 192 26.01 4.16 2.60
N ALA A 193 26.19 5.32 1.99
CA ALA A 193 26.21 6.58 2.71
C ALA A 193 24.85 6.87 3.38
N GLU A 194 23.76 6.69 2.65
CA GLU A 194 22.41 6.89 3.18
C GLU A 194 22.03 5.83 4.24
N LEU A 195 22.37 4.56 4.02
CA LEU A 195 22.15 3.51 5.02
C LEU A 195 22.90 3.79 6.31
N ARG A 196 24.16 4.23 6.27
CA ARG A 196 24.94 4.60 7.46
C ARG A 196 24.35 5.79 8.19
N LYS A 197 23.78 6.75 7.47
CA LYS A 197 23.14 7.94 8.04
C LYS A 197 21.83 7.60 8.74
N SER A 198 21.04 6.69 8.18
CA SER A 198 19.73 6.32 8.70
C SER A 198 19.79 5.21 9.75
N GLN A 199 20.82 4.36 9.76
CA GLN A 199 20.93 3.19 10.62
C GLN A 199 21.03 3.58 12.09
N ARG A 200 20.19 2.95 12.91
CA ARG A 200 20.22 3.03 14.37
C ARG A 200 20.55 1.65 14.96
N PHE A 201 21.26 1.63 16.08
CA PHE A 201 21.65 0.39 16.77
C PHE A 201 20.89 0.21 18.07
N ASP A 202 19.61 0.53 18.06
CA ASP A 202 18.66 0.36 19.16
C ASP A 202 17.48 -0.53 18.74
N HIS A 203 16.44 -0.57 19.54
CA HIS A 203 15.19 -1.31 19.26
C HIS A 203 14.51 -0.92 17.94
N THR A 204 14.86 0.22 17.34
CA THR A 204 14.35 0.67 16.04
C THR A 204 15.19 0.22 14.86
N TRP A 205 16.28 -0.56 15.07
CA TRP A 205 17.18 -0.99 14.00
C TRP A 205 16.47 -1.67 12.82
N ALA A 206 15.50 -2.54 13.12
CA ALA A 206 14.73 -3.23 12.10
C ALA A 206 13.80 -2.31 11.30
N TYR A 207 13.44 -1.16 11.87
CA TYR A 207 12.49 -0.20 11.31
C TYR A 207 13.17 1.02 10.67
N THR A 208 14.52 1.04 10.62
CA THR A 208 15.24 2.12 9.94
C THR A 208 14.91 2.15 8.46
N PHE A 209 14.85 3.37 7.91
CA PHE A 209 14.56 3.58 6.48
C PHE A 209 15.55 2.78 5.61
N ASP A 210 15.00 2.00 4.69
CA ASP A 210 15.77 1.26 3.70
C ASP A 210 15.81 2.05 2.39
N THR A 211 17.01 2.35 1.92
CA THR A 211 17.23 3.12 0.69
C THR A 211 16.62 2.45 -0.55
N LEU A 212 16.41 1.14 -0.52
CA LEU A 212 15.74 0.40 -1.60
C LEU A 212 14.24 0.74 -1.71
N ASP A 213 13.63 1.37 -0.71
CA ASP A 213 12.26 1.88 -0.81
C ASP A 213 12.17 3.13 -1.69
N ASP A 214 13.25 3.91 -1.76
CA ASP A 214 13.35 5.08 -2.62
C ASP A 214 14.06 4.79 -3.95
N ARG A 215 15.16 4.04 -3.90
CA ARG A 215 15.97 3.66 -5.06
C ARG A 215 16.15 2.15 -5.12
N PRO A 216 15.18 1.42 -5.69
CA PRO A 216 15.18 -0.04 -5.69
C PRO A 216 16.24 -0.68 -6.57
N LEU A 217 16.88 0.09 -7.47
CA LEU A 217 17.95 -0.35 -8.33
C LEU A 217 19.31 0.05 -7.75
N VAL A 218 20.25 -0.89 -7.74
CA VAL A 218 21.62 -0.65 -7.25
C VAL A 218 22.62 -0.88 -8.37
N ASN A 219 23.43 0.16 -8.63
CA ASN A 219 24.61 0.03 -9.47
C ASN A 219 25.82 -0.34 -8.60
N LEU A 220 26.51 -1.42 -8.94
CA LEU A 220 27.69 -1.90 -8.23
C LEU A 220 29.02 -1.43 -8.85
N ASP A 221 29.01 -1.04 -10.12
CA ASP A 221 30.21 -0.70 -10.88
C ASP A 221 30.12 0.74 -11.42
N PRO A 222 30.88 1.68 -10.86
CA PRO A 222 30.84 3.07 -11.29
C PRO A 222 31.36 3.30 -12.73
N LEU A 223 32.07 2.34 -13.32
CA LEU A 223 32.52 2.42 -14.71
C LEU A 223 31.39 2.08 -15.71
N TYR A 224 30.34 1.39 -15.24
CA TYR A 224 29.18 1.00 -16.03
C TYR A 224 27.90 1.38 -15.26
N PRO A 225 27.59 2.67 -15.12
CA PRO A 225 26.47 3.14 -14.29
C PRO A 225 25.11 2.64 -14.77
N GLU A 226 25.00 2.26 -16.04
CA GLU A 226 23.79 1.68 -16.65
C GLU A 226 23.51 0.23 -16.21
N ARG A 227 24.49 -0.48 -15.63
CA ARG A 227 24.31 -1.86 -15.16
C ARG A 227 23.76 -1.86 -13.75
N THR A 228 22.57 -2.36 -13.59
CA THR A 228 21.85 -2.31 -12.30
C THR A 228 21.38 -3.69 -11.85
N TYR A 229 21.20 -3.83 -10.53
CA TYR A 229 20.56 -4.96 -9.85
C TYR A 229 19.31 -4.49 -9.16
N CYS A 230 18.25 -5.32 -9.17
CA CYS A 230 17.10 -5.16 -8.30
C CYS A 230 16.98 -6.39 -7.40
N PRO A 231 17.49 -6.33 -6.17
CA PRO A 231 17.48 -7.51 -5.29
C PRO A 231 16.08 -7.91 -4.82
N MET A 232 15.14 -6.95 -4.81
CA MET A 232 13.76 -7.19 -4.37
C MET A 232 12.80 -6.50 -5.35
N PRO A 233 12.33 -7.20 -6.41
CA PRO A 233 11.47 -6.62 -7.45
C PRO A 233 10.18 -5.98 -6.91
N GLU A 234 9.65 -6.49 -5.81
CA GLU A 234 8.45 -5.97 -5.17
C GLU A 234 8.65 -4.51 -4.68
N ARG A 235 9.89 -4.13 -4.33
CA ARG A 235 10.22 -2.73 -3.98
C ARG A 235 10.18 -1.82 -5.20
N MET A 236 10.56 -2.33 -6.38
CA MET A 236 10.37 -1.59 -7.63
C MET A 236 8.89 -1.31 -7.88
N LEU A 237 8.02 -2.33 -7.74
CA LEU A 237 6.58 -2.14 -7.84
C LEU A 237 6.07 -1.11 -6.84
N THR A 238 6.43 -1.25 -5.56
CA THR A 238 6.03 -0.31 -4.50
C THR A 238 6.51 1.11 -4.80
N ARG A 239 7.71 1.29 -5.37
CA ARG A 239 8.30 2.60 -5.64
C ARG A 239 7.49 3.41 -6.65
N PHE A 240 7.07 2.82 -7.76
CA PHE A 240 6.30 3.52 -8.79
C PHE A 240 4.77 3.46 -8.56
N THR A 241 4.32 2.76 -7.55
CA THR A 241 2.93 2.75 -7.08
C THR A 241 2.79 3.57 -5.79
N GLU A 242 2.75 2.95 -4.63
CA GLU A 242 2.57 3.62 -3.32
C GLU A 242 3.65 4.68 -3.04
N GLY A 243 4.88 4.42 -3.43
CA GLY A 243 6.04 5.29 -3.18
C GLY A 243 5.98 6.63 -3.90
N THR A 244 5.31 6.69 -5.05
CA THR A 244 5.16 7.93 -5.84
C THR A 244 4.39 9.00 -5.06
N PHE A 245 3.46 8.63 -4.20
CA PHE A 245 2.79 9.57 -3.30
C PHE A 245 3.80 10.42 -2.51
N TYR A 246 4.86 9.81 -1.98
CA TYR A 246 5.86 10.51 -1.17
C TYR A 246 6.77 11.46 -1.99
N LEU A 247 6.80 11.32 -3.31
CA LEU A 247 7.40 12.32 -4.19
C LEU A 247 6.50 13.56 -4.35
N LEU A 248 5.19 13.36 -4.27
CA LEU A 248 4.19 14.35 -4.68
C LEU A 248 3.51 15.05 -3.52
N PHE A 249 3.49 14.48 -2.31
CA PHE A 249 2.65 14.97 -1.20
C PHE A 249 2.96 16.41 -0.76
N GLN A 250 4.17 16.91 -1.04
CA GLN A 250 4.54 18.31 -0.77
C GLN A 250 4.30 19.25 -1.96
N GLN A 251 3.89 18.73 -3.11
CA GLN A 251 3.64 19.54 -4.29
C GLN A 251 2.33 20.31 -4.15
N LYS A 252 2.36 21.58 -4.55
CA LYS A 252 1.17 22.44 -4.48
C LYS A 252 0.00 21.85 -5.30
N GLY A 253 -1.15 21.70 -4.66
CA GLY A 253 -2.38 21.20 -5.27
C GLY A 253 -2.50 19.67 -5.33
N PHE A 254 -1.48 18.93 -4.89
CA PHE A 254 -1.49 17.47 -4.94
C PHE A 254 -2.60 16.87 -4.09
N ASP A 255 -2.75 17.32 -2.83
CA ASP A 255 -3.74 16.73 -1.90
C ASP A 255 -5.17 16.78 -2.47
N ALA A 256 -5.56 17.93 -3.03
CA ALA A 256 -6.89 18.08 -3.61
C ALA A 256 -7.08 17.25 -4.90
N ALA A 257 -6.07 17.26 -5.78
CA ALA A 257 -6.10 16.49 -7.02
C ALA A 257 -6.15 14.99 -6.75
N PHE A 258 -5.34 14.52 -5.78
CA PHE A 258 -5.24 13.11 -5.44
C PHE A 258 -6.47 12.61 -4.67
N GLY A 259 -7.07 13.47 -3.81
CA GLY A 259 -8.36 13.16 -3.16
C GLY A 259 -9.45 12.92 -4.19
N LYS A 260 -9.61 13.86 -5.13
CA LYS A 260 -10.59 13.76 -6.23
C LYS A 260 -10.34 12.53 -7.11
N ALA A 261 -9.09 12.26 -7.47
CA ALA A 261 -8.74 11.08 -8.25
C ALA A 261 -9.12 9.77 -7.54
N PHE A 262 -9.01 9.74 -6.21
CA PHE A 262 -9.41 8.57 -5.43
C PHE A 262 -10.93 8.41 -5.35
N GLU A 263 -11.69 9.49 -5.25
CA GLU A 263 -13.16 9.47 -5.35
C GLU A 263 -13.61 8.98 -6.73
N GLU A 264 -13.00 9.47 -7.81
CA GLU A 264 -13.27 9.02 -9.18
C GLU A 264 -12.93 7.54 -9.40
N TYR A 265 -11.81 7.07 -8.81
CA TYR A 265 -11.45 5.66 -8.81
C TYR A 265 -12.49 4.81 -8.06
N THR A 266 -12.91 5.26 -6.88
CA THR A 266 -13.95 4.59 -6.08
C THR A 266 -15.27 4.51 -6.84
N ALA A 267 -15.67 5.59 -7.53
CA ALA A 267 -16.82 5.62 -8.40
C ALA A 267 -16.72 4.60 -9.55
N ASP A 268 -15.52 4.45 -10.16
CA ASP A 268 -15.30 3.44 -11.20
C ASP A 268 -15.43 2.01 -10.69
N VAL A 269 -14.89 1.71 -9.50
CA VAL A 269 -15.08 0.42 -8.82
C VAL A 269 -16.58 0.14 -8.62
N LEU A 270 -17.33 1.09 -8.08
CA LEU A 270 -18.78 0.95 -7.86
C LEU A 270 -19.55 0.77 -9.17
N ARG A 271 -19.18 1.50 -10.22
CA ARG A 271 -19.80 1.38 -11.54
C ARG A 271 -19.59 -0.01 -12.14
N ARG A 272 -18.38 -0.55 -12.05
CA ARG A 272 -18.02 -1.88 -12.58
C ARG A 272 -18.70 -3.01 -11.84
N THR A 273 -18.92 -2.86 -10.54
CA THR A 273 -19.44 -3.93 -9.67
C THR A 273 -20.92 -3.81 -9.36
N CYS A 274 -21.37 -2.62 -8.93
CA CYS A 274 -22.70 -2.42 -8.38
C CYS A 274 -23.76 -2.07 -9.44
N MET A 275 -23.44 -1.29 -10.49
CA MET A 275 -24.44 -0.93 -11.48
C MET A 275 -25.12 -2.11 -12.21
N PRO A 276 -24.45 -3.24 -12.46
CA PRO A 276 -25.10 -4.43 -12.99
C PRO A 276 -25.91 -5.22 -11.95
N SER A 277 -25.90 -4.82 -10.67
CA SER A 277 -26.48 -5.54 -9.56
C SER A 277 -27.78 -4.90 -9.05
N ARG A 278 -28.26 -5.37 -7.88
CA ARG A 278 -29.43 -4.79 -7.18
C ARG A 278 -29.04 -3.69 -6.18
N VAL A 279 -27.76 -3.31 -6.13
CA VAL A 279 -27.28 -2.24 -5.28
C VAL A 279 -27.42 -0.91 -6.00
N THR A 280 -28.14 0.03 -5.42
CA THR A 280 -28.24 1.39 -5.91
C THR A 280 -27.10 2.20 -5.34
N VAL A 281 -26.36 2.93 -6.20
CA VAL A 281 -25.28 3.83 -5.83
C VAL A 281 -25.79 5.26 -5.96
N HIS A 282 -25.78 6.01 -4.86
CA HIS A 282 -26.06 7.44 -4.82
C HIS A 282 -24.74 8.17 -4.62
N GLU A 283 -24.34 8.98 -5.61
CA GLU A 283 -23.14 9.84 -5.52
C GLU A 283 -23.45 11.11 -4.73
N GLU A 284 -22.42 11.74 -4.17
CA GLU A 284 -22.52 13.00 -3.47
C GLU A 284 -23.17 14.09 -4.36
N MET A 285 -24.09 14.80 -3.76
CA MET A 285 -24.65 16.03 -4.33
C MET A 285 -24.64 17.13 -3.26
N PRO A 286 -24.04 18.31 -3.54
CA PRO A 286 -24.05 19.43 -2.61
C PRO A 286 -25.48 19.86 -2.26
N PHE A 287 -25.74 20.18 -1.00
CA PHE A 287 -27.05 20.64 -0.52
C PHE A 287 -26.92 21.84 0.42
N MET A 288 -28.01 22.55 0.62
CA MET A 288 -28.03 23.79 1.41
C MET A 288 -28.54 23.54 2.82
N VAL A 289 -27.80 23.96 3.84
CA VAL A 289 -28.25 23.99 5.23
C VAL A 289 -28.04 25.39 5.79
N ARG A 290 -29.13 26.05 6.17
CA ARG A 290 -29.10 27.43 6.74
C ARG A 290 -28.29 28.43 5.88
N GLY A 291 -28.38 28.31 4.57
CA GLY A 291 -27.70 29.22 3.63
C GLY A 291 -26.24 28.86 3.31
N ASN A 292 -25.69 27.81 3.90
CA ASN A 292 -24.35 27.31 3.59
C ASN A 292 -24.41 26.07 2.71
N VAL A 293 -23.49 25.94 1.75
CA VAL A 293 -23.31 24.74 0.96
C VAL A 293 -22.64 23.69 1.83
N HIS A 294 -23.24 22.52 1.90
CA HIS A 294 -22.70 21.34 2.55
C HIS A 294 -22.46 20.24 1.52
N HIS A 295 -21.40 19.47 1.75
CA HIS A 295 -21.09 18.24 1.05
C HIS A 295 -21.51 17.07 1.91
N GLY A 296 -22.14 16.07 1.27
CA GLY A 296 -22.58 14.85 1.93
C GLY A 296 -21.44 13.86 2.14
N VAL A 297 -21.80 12.58 2.24
CA VAL A 297 -20.87 11.47 2.10
C VAL A 297 -20.58 11.27 0.62
N ASP A 298 -19.43 10.72 0.26
CA ASP A 298 -19.06 10.57 -1.16
C ASP A 298 -20.03 9.64 -1.90
N PHE A 299 -20.44 8.53 -1.23
CA PHE A 299 -21.43 7.60 -1.81
C PHE A 299 -22.37 7.06 -0.74
N VAL A 300 -23.63 6.78 -1.13
CA VAL A 300 -24.54 5.93 -0.36
C VAL A 300 -24.91 4.73 -1.20
N LEU A 301 -24.61 3.54 -0.68
CA LEU A 301 -24.97 2.26 -1.30
C LEU A 301 -26.24 1.74 -0.61
N SER A 302 -27.26 1.42 -1.37
CA SER A 302 -28.55 0.98 -0.85
C SER A 302 -29.05 -0.26 -1.59
N ASP A 303 -29.61 -1.21 -0.85
CA ASP A 303 -30.45 -2.26 -1.39
C ASP A 303 -31.75 -2.36 -0.58
N ILE A 304 -32.51 -3.42 -0.78
CA ILE A 304 -33.80 -3.60 -0.05
C ILE A 304 -33.62 -3.99 1.43
N HIS A 305 -32.39 -4.19 1.90
CA HIS A 305 -32.10 -4.71 3.23
C HIS A 305 -31.24 -3.79 4.11
N ALA A 306 -30.36 -2.98 3.51
CA ALA A 306 -29.41 -2.13 4.26
C ALA A 306 -28.89 -0.96 3.43
N ASN A 307 -28.27 0.02 4.13
CA ASN A 307 -27.56 1.14 3.54
C ASN A 307 -26.12 1.19 4.05
N VAL A 308 -25.17 1.62 3.20
CA VAL A 308 -23.79 1.89 3.58
C VAL A 308 -23.40 3.29 3.13
N PHE A 309 -23.01 4.11 4.08
CA PHE A 309 -22.49 5.46 3.84
C PHE A 309 -20.97 5.39 3.68
N VAL A 310 -20.48 5.76 2.52
CA VAL A 310 -19.04 5.61 2.15
C VAL A 310 -18.38 6.97 2.11
N GLU A 311 -17.25 7.09 2.79
CA GLU A 311 -16.38 8.26 2.78
C GLU A 311 -14.98 7.85 2.33
N CYS A 312 -14.43 8.50 1.30
CA CYS A 312 -13.12 8.22 0.75
C CYS A 312 -12.05 9.10 1.39
N LYS A 313 -10.94 8.52 1.83
CA LYS A 313 -9.83 9.26 2.42
C LYS A 313 -8.48 8.79 1.88
N THR A 314 -7.75 9.68 1.24
CA THR A 314 -6.38 9.43 0.78
C THR A 314 -5.35 9.54 1.90
N LYS A 315 -5.78 9.86 3.12
CA LYS A 315 -4.87 9.96 4.28
C LYS A 315 -4.13 8.65 4.48
N ARG A 316 -2.82 8.76 4.64
CA ARG A 316 -1.90 7.65 4.84
C ARG A 316 -1.12 7.86 6.11
N LEU A 317 -0.67 6.77 6.70
CA LEU A 317 0.37 6.85 7.72
C LEU A 317 1.61 7.51 7.10
N ASN A 318 2.09 8.58 7.71
CA ASN A 318 3.39 9.14 7.33
C ASN A 318 4.50 8.16 7.71
N LEU A 319 5.73 8.37 7.20
CA LEU A 319 6.84 7.46 7.49
C LEU A 319 7.13 7.32 8.99
N ARG A 320 6.95 8.39 9.78
CA ARG A 320 7.11 8.34 11.25
C ARG A 320 5.99 7.52 11.89
N GLY A 321 4.75 7.66 11.42
CA GLY A 321 3.61 6.87 11.91
C GLY A 321 3.72 5.38 11.54
N ARG A 322 4.33 5.04 10.41
CA ARG A 322 4.60 3.62 10.06
C ARG A 322 5.58 2.96 11.02
N VAL A 323 6.64 3.66 11.37
CA VAL A 323 7.63 3.19 12.35
C VAL A 323 7.12 3.37 13.78
N ALA A 324 6.22 4.32 14.00
CA ALA A 324 5.70 4.77 15.29
C ALA A 324 6.80 4.83 16.35
N SER A 325 7.62 5.88 16.25
CA SER A 325 8.78 6.04 17.16
C SER A 325 8.34 6.17 18.62
N SER A 326 7.10 6.63 18.84
CA SER A 326 6.50 6.78 20.16
C SER A 326 4.99 6.51 20.14
N ALA A 327 4.40 6.37 21.30
CA ALA A 327 2.95 6.26 21.46
C ALA A 327 2.22 7.52 20.96
N GLU A 328 2.83 8.70 21.11
CA GLU A 328 2.30 9.98 20.64
C GLU A 328 2.22 10.03 19.11
N ASP A 329 3.22 9.44 18.39
CA ASP A 329 3.18 9.33 16.93
C ASP A 329 1.99 8.48 16.47
N LEU A 330 1.74 7.34 17.13
CA LEU A 330 0.60 6.48 16.83
C LEU A 330 -0.72 7.18 17.18
N ASP A 331 -0.79 7.82 18.33
CA ASP A 331 -1.97 8.57 18.80
C ASP A 331 -2.36 9.69 17.82
N ALA A 332 -1.38 10.43 17.31
CA ALA A 332 -1.60 11.47 16.30
C ALA A 332 -2.19 10.88 15.00
N GLN A 333 -1.73 9.71 14.56
CA GLN A 333 -2.27 9.04 13.37
C GLN A 333 -3.71 8.56 13.61
N LEU A 334 -4.00 7.95 14.77
CA LEU A 334 -5.36 7.55 15.14
C LEU A 334 -6.32 8.76 15.21
N THR A 335 -5.81 9.92 15.61
CA THR A 335 -6.60 11.17 15.62
C THR A 335 -7.02 11.59 14.21
N ILE A 336 -6.10 11.49 13.22
CA ILE A 336 -6.41 11.79 11.81
C ILE A 336 -7.54 10.87 11.29
N LEU A 337 -7.48 9.60 11.64
CA LEU A 337 -8.50 8.62 11.22
C LEU A 337 -9.83 8.86 11.95
N ALA A 338 -9.78 9.17 13.25
CA ALA A 338 -10.95 9.51 14.03
C ALA A 338 -11.69 10.75 13.50
N GLU A 339 -10.96 11.77 13.04
CA GLU A 339 -11.51 12.95 12.38
C GLU A 339 -12.29 12.58 11.11
N ALA A 340 -11.76 11.67 10.28
CA ALA A 340 -12.42 11.21 9.08
C ALA A 340 -13.73 10.47 9.40
N ILE A 341 -13.69 9.57 10.39
CA ILE A 341 -14.87 8.82 10.83
C ILE A 341 -15.93 9.76 11.40
N ALA A 342 -15.52 10.70 12.26
CA ALA A 342 -16.44 11.69 12.86
C ALA A 342 -17.05 12.62 11.80
N GLN A 343 -16.29 12.99 10.76
CA GLN A 343 -16.83 13.75 9.63
C GLN A 343 -17.94 12.97 8.92
N ASN A 344 -17.72 11.67 8.68
CA ASN A 344 -18.74 10.84 8.04
C ASN A 344 -20.00 10.73 8.90
N TYR A 345 -19.86 10.52 10.22
CA TYR A 345 -21.05 10.53 11.12
C TYR A 345 -21.82 11.84 11.09
N ARG A 346 -21.13 12.98 10.99
CA ARG A 346 -21.81 14.28 10.83
C ARG A 346 -22.61 14.35 9.54
N ASN A 347 -22.06 13.87 8.44
CA ASN A 347 -22.72 13.82 7.14
C ASN A 347 -23.92 12.85 7.17
N ILE A 348 -23.76 11.68 7.81
CA ILE A 348 -24.84 10.72 8.04
C ILE A 348 -25.98 11.35 8.87
N ALA A 349 -25.65 12.09 9.94
CA ALA A 349 -26.68 12.79 10.74
C ALA A 349 -27.49 13.76 9.88
N LEU A 350 -26.86 14.53 9.01
CA LEU A 350 -27.54 15.42 8.07
C LEU A 350 -28.43 14.66 7.08
N ALA A 351 -27.98 13.50 6.60
CA ALA A 351 -28.77 12.65 5.72
C ALA A 351 -30.00 12.06 6.44
N LEU A 352 -29.82 11.58 7.67
CA LEU A 352 -30.92 11.07 8.51
C LEU A 352 -31.95 12.15 8.89
N ASP A 353 -31.51 13.41 9.00
CA ASP A 353 -32.36 14.58 9.19
C ASP A 353 -33.10 15.03 7.91
N GLY A 354 -32.92 14.32 6.80
CA GLY A 354 -33.53 14.66 5.49
C GLY A 354 -32.95 15.93 4.85
N LYS A 355 -31.71 16.31 5.19
CA LYS A 355 -31.02 17.49 4.66
C LYS A 355 -30.18 17.22 3.43
N SER A 356 -29.90 15.94 3.12
CA SER A 356 -29.19 15.49 1.91
C SER A 356 -30.17 15.09 0.80
N HIS A 357 -29.65 14.76 -0.38
CA HIS A 357 -30.46 14.22 -1.47
C HIS A 357 -30.83 12.74 -1.29
N TRP A 358 -30.19 12.02 -0.38
CA TRP A 358 -30.57 10.65 -0.07
C TRP A 358 -31.90 10.61 0.67
N VAL A 359 -32.81 9.78 0.18
CA VAL A 359 -34.13 9.61 0.77
C VAL A 359 -34.05 8.63 1.93
N ARG A 360 -34.30 9.13 3.16
CA ARG A 360 -34.29 8.34 4.37
C ARG A 360 -35.26 7.18 4.30
N ASN A 361 -34.80 6.01 4.69
CA ASN A 361 -35.61 4.81 4.91
C ASN A 361 -35.36 4.25 6.31
N SER A 362 -36.08 3.17 6.70
CA SER A 362 -35.95 2.52 8.01
C SER A 362 -34.95 1.37 8.05
N LEU A 363 -34.14 1.19 7.00
CA LEU A 363 -33.21 0.09 6.92
C LEU A 363 -31.96 0.35 7.79
N PRO A 364 -31.28 -0.73 8.25
CA PRO A 364 -30.00 -0.60 8.93
C PRO A 364 -28.99 0.17 8.12
N CYS A 365 -28.17 0.97 8.80
CA CYS A 365 -27.12 1.77 8.19
C CYS A 365 -25.76 1.38 8.76
N ALA A 366 -24.72 1.34 7.91
CA ALA A 366 -23.34 1.21 8.31
C ALA A 366 -22.52 2.41 7.78
N ASN A 367 -21.49 2.79 8.53
CA ASN A 367 -20.53 3.84 8.18
C ASN A 367 -19.25 3.18 7.68
N LEU A 368 -18.86 3.41 6.44
CA LEU A 368 -17.64 2.87 5.83
C LEU A 368 -16.68 3.98 5.44
N VAL A 369 -15.49 3.95 6.03
CA VAL A 369 -14.38 4.80 5.60
C VAL A 369 -13.44 3.99 4.72
N VAL A 370 -13.29 4.44 3.48
CA VAL A 370 -12.38 3.81 2.50
C VAL A 370 -11.09 4.58 2.45
N THR A 371 -10.00 3.90 2.79
CA THR A 371 -8.64 4.45 2.73
C THR A 371 -7.88 3.88 1.54
N LEU A 372 -6.92 4.61 0.99
CA LEU A 372 -6.15 4.09 -0.14
C LEU A 372 -5.26 2.92 0.28
N GLU A 373 -4.62 3.01 1.45
CA GLU A 373 -3.77 1.95 2.00
C GLU A 373 -4.33 1.43 3.32
N ASP A 374 -3.97 0.20 3.65
CA ASP A 374 -4.34 -0.43 4.91
C ASP A 374 -3.59 0.22 6.08
N TRP A 375 -4.34 0.62 7.11
CA TRP A 375 -3.79 1.19 8.34
C TRP A 375 -3.26 0.12 9.30
N LEU A 376 -3.52 -1.16 9.02
CA LEU A 376 -3.05 -2.32 9.79
C LEU A 376 -3.34 -2.16 11.30
N LEU A 377 -4.57 -1.79 11.63
CA LEU A 377 -5.04 -1.67 13.01
C LEU A 377 -5.28 -3.07 13.58
N VAL A 378 -4.21 -3.76 13.97
CA VAL A 378 -4.24 -5.18 14.37
C VAL A 378 -4.50 -5.40 15.87
N SER A 379 -4.68 -4.34 16.65
CA SER A 379 -4.89 -4.41 18.10
C SER A 379 -6.32 -4.01 18.49
N PRO A 380 -7.02 -4.75 19.38
CA PRO A 380 -8.28 -4.31 19.97
C PRO A 380 -8.18 -2.94 20.64
N ASP A 381 -7.09 -2.68 21.36
CA ASP A 381 -6.88 -1.41 22.06
C ASP A 381 -6.80 -0.22 21.08
N ALA A 382 -6.26 -0.44 19.86
CA ALA A 382 -6.25 0.58 18.82
C ALA A 382 -7.67 0.94 18.37
N HIS A 383 -8.56 -0.04 18.29
CA HIS A 383 -9.98 0.18 17.98
C HIS A 383 -10.67 0.96 19.11
N ASP A 384 -10.49 0.57 20.37
CA ASP A 384 -11.11 1.21 21.51
C ASP A 384 -10.62 2.67 21.66
N THR A 385 -9.33 2.90 21.42
CA THR A 385 -8.75 4.25 21.36
C THR A 385 -9.40 5.06 20.23
N LEU A 386 -9.57 4.46 19.05
CA LEU A 386 -10.18 5.11 17.90
C LEU A 386 -11.65 5.46 18.19
N VAL A 387 -12.45 4.53 18.73
CA VAL A 387 -13.84 4.76 19.14
C VAL A 387 -13.92 5.91 20.16
N SER A 388 -13.07 5.91 21.19
CA SER A 388 -13.02 6.95 22.21
C SER A 388 -12.71 8.33 21.60
N LYS A 389 -11.76 8.40 20.66
CA LYS A 389 -11.44 9.64 19.95
C LYS A 389 -12.61 10.12 19.09
N VAL A 390 -13.26 9.24 18.34
CA VAL A 390 -14.44 9.59 17.52
C VAL A 390 -15.54 10.14 18.41
N GLN A 391 -15.82 9.49 19.54
CA GLN A 391 -16.82 9.94 20.49
C GLN A 391 -16.51 11.33 21.06
N ALA A 392 -15.25 11.57 21.44
CA ALA A 392 -14.79 12.87 21.94
C ALA A 392 -14.95 13.98 20.87
N ILE A 393 -14.58 13.70 19.62
CA ILE A 393 -14.70 14.64 18.51
C ILE A 393 -16.19 14.97 18.24
N LEU A 394 -17.05 13.96 18.17
CA LEU A 394 -18.49 14.17 17.96
C LEU A 394 -19.09 15.02 19.08
N THR A 395 -18.78 14.70 20.34
CA THR A 395 -19.25 15.46 21.50
C THR A 395 -18.78 16.91 21.48
N SER A 396 -17.50 17.15 21.20
CA SER A 396 -16.92 18.51 21.15
C SER A 396 -17.55 19.38 20.05
N ARG A 397 -18.07 18.75 18.99
CA ARG A 397 -18.74 19.43 17.87
C ARG A 397 -20.26 19.51 18.02
N GLY A 398 -20.80 19.08 19.16
CA GLY A 398 -22.24 19.06 19.39
C GLY A 398 -23.01 18.07 18.51
N CYS A 399 -22.34 17.04 17.97
CA CYS A 399 -22.97 15.97 17.21
C CYS A 399 -23.48 14.85 18.13
N ASN A 400 -24.50 14.12 17.67
CA ASN A 400 -25.06 13.01 18.43
C ASN A 400 -24.09 11.81 18.48
N ALA A 401 -23.37 11.66 19.59
CA ALA A 401 -22.43 10.54 19.78
C ALA A 401 -23.14 9.17 19.91
N ALA A 402 -24.46 9.13 20.19
CA ALA A 402 -25.22 7.87 20.21
C ALA A 402 -25.30 7.19 18.83
N LEU A 403 -25.01 7.91 17.75
CA LEU A 403 -24.90 7.33 16.41
C LEU A 403 -23.83 6.24 16.33
N LEU A 404 -22.75 6.32 17.10
CA LEU A 404 -21.71 5.29 17.17
C LEU A 404 -22.25 3.91 17.59
N GLN A 405 -23.27 3.87 18.44
CA GLN A 405 -23.90 2.64 18.90
C GLN A 405 -24.93 2.12 17.90
N GLN A 406 -25.62 3.04 17.21
CA GLN A 406 -26.71 2.72 16.29
C GLN A 406 -26.23 2.35 14.89
N ILE A 407 -25.15 2.98 14.43
CA ILE A 407 -24.59 2.85 13.09
C ILE A 407 -23.13 2.45 13.26
N PRO A 408 -22.80 1.15 13.13
CA PRO A 408 -21.44 0.69 13.26
C PRO A 408 -20.57 1.25 12.13
N PHE A 409 -19.29 1.44 12.41
CA PHE A 409 -18.32 1.83 11.37
C PHE A 409 -17.33 0.71 11.07
N ALA A 410 -16.81 0.74 9.85
CA ALA A 410 -15.69 -0.06 9.40
C ALA A 410 -14.71 0.79 8.58
N ILE A 411 -13.48 0.31 8.50
CA ILE A 411 -12.42 0.91 7.68
C ILE A 411 -11.94 -0.17 6.72
N LEU A 412 -11.94 0.13 5.42
CA LEU A 412 -11.40 -0.75 4.40
C LEU A 412 -10.35 0.01 3.58
N CYS A 413 -9.25 -0.65 3.24
CA CYS A 413 -8.38 -0.12 2.20
C CYS A 413 -9.02 -0.34 0.81
N ALA A 414 -8.53 0.37 -0.20
CA ALA A 414 -9.07 0.29 -1.56
C ALA A 414 -9.13 -1.15 -2.09
N GLU A 415 -8.11 -1.97 -1.82
CA GLU A 415 -8.08 -3.39 -2.22
C GLU A 415 -9.22 -4.20 -1.58
N LYS A 416 -9.48 -3.99 -0.29
CA LYS A 416 -10.59 -4.65 0.42
C LYS A 416 -11.94 -4.08 0.00
N PHE A 417 -12.00 -2.80 -0.35
CA PHE A 417 -13.20 -2.18 -0.88
C PHE A 417 -13.60 -2.76 -2.24
N GLU A 418 -12.65 -3.08 -3.11
CA GLU A 418 -12.92 -3.80 -4.37
C GLU A 418 -13.59 -5.15 -4.12
N VAL A 419 -13.07 -5.92 -3.15
CA VAL A 419 -13.69 -7.20 -2.73
C VAL A 419 -15.07 -6.98 -2.12
N PHE A 420 -15.21 -5.97 -1.26
CA PHE A 420 -16.48 -5.58 -0.65
C PHE A 420 -17.55 -5.27 -1.71
N CYS A 421 -17.20 -4.49 -2.73
CA CYS A 421 -18.11 -4.14 -3.82
C CYS A 421 -18.56 -5.37 -4.61
N CYS A 422 -17.65 -6.31 -4.92
CA CYS A 422 -17.99 -7.58 -5.56
C CYS A 422 -18.90 -8.43 -4.65
N ALA A 423 -18.64 -8.44 -3.33
CA ALA A 423 -19.42 -9.22 -2.37
C ALA A 423 -20.85 -8.67 -2.24
N ILE A 424 -21.03 -7.35 -2.06
CA ILE A 424 -22.37 -6.75 -1.96
C ILE A 424 -23.17 -6.88 -3.27
N ALA A 425 -22.49 -6.79 -4.41
CA ALA A 425 -23.14 -6.97 -5.71
C ALA A 425 -23.69 -8.37 -5.91
N LYS A 426 -23.02 -9.40 -5.37
CA LYS A 426 -23.41 -10.81 -5.50
C LYS A 426 -24.34 -11.27 -4.39
N HIS A 427 -24.05 -10.89 -3.14
CA HIS A 427 -24.71 -11.43 -1.95
C HIS A 427 -25.67 -10.46 -1.25
N GLY A 428 -25.67 -9.18 -1.65
CA GLY A 428 -26.43 -8.09 -1.03
C GLY A 428 -25.69 -7.43 0.15
N ILE A 429 -26.08 -6.20 0.45
CA ILE A 429 -25.38 -5.37 1.46
C ILE A 429 -25.48 -6.01 2.84
N LYS A 430 -26.68 -6.41 3.26
CA LYS A 430 -26.91 -6.96 4.60
C LYS A 430 -26.00 -8.15 4.89
N ALA A 431 -25.89 -9.11 3.99
CA ALA A 431 -25.08 -10.31 4.19
C ALA A 431 -23.61 -9.99 4.45
N VAL A 432 -23.09 -8.91 3.85
CA VAL A 432 -21.69 -8.52 3.98
C VAL A 432 -21.43 -7.68 5.23
N VAL A 433 -22.39 -6.84 5.65
CA VAL A 433 -22.20 -5.93 6.78
C VAL A 433 -22.74 -6.45 8.10
N ASP A 434 -23.51 -7.55 8.11
CA ASP A 434 -24.10 -8.13 9.33
C ASP A 434 -23.11 -8.28 10.51
N PRO A 435 -21.86 -8.74 10.32
CA PRO A 435 -20.91 -8.86 11.42
C PRO A 435 -20.59 -7.54 12.13
N LEU A 436 -20.83 -6.40 11.48
CA LEU A 436 -20.64 -5.10 12.13
C LEU A 436 -21.69 -4.80 13.21
N PHE A 437 -22.82 -5.51 13.21
CA PHE A 437 -23.90 -5.33 14.16
C PHE A 437 -23.84 -6.30 15.34
N GLU A 438 -22.82 -7.19 15.36
CA GLU A 438 -22.59 -8.12 16.47
C GLU A 438 -21.96 -7.42 17.68
N GLU A 439 -22.08 -8.02 18.87
CA GLU A 439 -21.57 -7.47 20.13
C GLU A 439 -20.04 -7.35 20.16
N TYR A 440 -19.34 -8.37 19.64
CA TYR A 440 -17.87 -8.43 19.60
C TYR A 440 -17.34 -8.07 18.21
N ARG A 441 -16.95 -6.82 18.04
CA ARG A 441 -16.40 -6.32 16.79
C ARG A 441 -15.08 -5.59 17.01
N GLY A 442 -14.15 -5.76 16.07
CA GLY A 442 -12.86 -5.08 16.05
C GLY A 442 -12.66 -4.36 14.71
N PRO A 443 -11.57 -3.61 14.56
CA PRO A 443 -11.28 -2.84 13.34
C PRO A 443 -11.11 -3.73 12.10
N TRP A 444 -10.80 -5.00 12.31
CA TRP A 444 -10.61 -6.00 11.25
C TRP A 444 -11.85 -6.84 10.94
N THR A 445 -12.96 -6.68 11.69
CA THR A 445 -14.13 -7.57 11.58
C THR A 445 -14.62 -7.71 10.15
N LEU A 446 -14.82 -6.59 9.44
CA LEU A 446 -15.30 -6.64 8.06
C LEU A 446 -14.23 -7.20 7.10
N SER A 447 -12.96 -6.84 7.28
CA SER A 447 -11.87 -7.38 6.46
C SER A 447 -11.71 -8.89 6.62
N ALA A 448 -11.79 -9.41 7.85
CA ALA A 448 -11.73 -10.83 8.13
C ALA A 448 -12.91 -11.58 7.54
N HIS A 449 -14.12 -11.04 7.66
CA HIS A 449 -15.34 -11.59 7.07
C HIS A 449 -15.24 -11.69 5.54
N LEU A 450 -14.74 -10.64 4.88
CA LEU A 450 -14.50 -10.67 3.43
C LEU A 450 -13.51 -11.77 3.03
N GLU A 451 -12.46 -11.98 3.81
CA GLU A 451 -11.43 -12.98 3.52
C GLU A 451 -11.87 -14.42 3.79
N THR A 452 -12.76 -14.64 4.77
CA THR A 452 -13.19 -15.98 5.18
C THR A 452 -14.43 -16.45 4.44
N ASP A 453 -15.45 -15.59 4.36
CA ASP A 453 -16.78 -15.99 3.94
C ASP A 453 -17.10 -15.61 2.49
N PHE A 454 -16.35 -14.67 1.89
CA PHE A 454 -16.55 -14.22 0.51
C PHE A 454 -15.33 -14.53 -0.40
N ARG A 455 -14.66 -15.65 -0.20
CA ARG A 455 -13.54 -16.10 -1.05
C ARG A 455 -13.96 -16.31 -2.51
N ASP A 456 -15.20 -16.61 -2.75
CA ASP A 456 -15.82 -16.84 -4.06
C ASP A 456 -15.83 -15.59 -4.96
N VAL A 457 -15.69 -14.38 -4.37
CA VAL A 457 -15.60 -13.12 -5.13
C VAL A 457 -14.18 -12.56 -5.23
N ALA A 458 -13.20 -13.16 -4.55
CA ALA A 458 -11.82 -12.68 -4.58
C ALA A 458 -11.20 -12.72 -5.99
N GLU A 459 -11.54 -13.75 -6.80
CA GLU A 459 -11.11 -13.86 -8.19
C GLU A 459 -11.74 -12.75 -9.05
N SER A 460 -13.02 -12.47 -8.87
CA SER A 460 -13.74 -11.39 -9.57
C SER A 460 -13.13 -10.04 -9.24
N ALA A 461 -12.81 -9.78 -7.97
CA ALA A 461 -12.14 -8.56 -7.54
C ALA A 461 -10.73 -8.45 -8.14
N SER A 462 -9.96 -9.53 -8.20
CA SER A 462 -8.61 -9.54 -8.77
C SER A 462 -8.59 -9.24 -10.27
N SER A 463 -9.66 -9.57 -10.99
CA SER A 463 -9.82 -9.35 -12.43
C SER A 463 -10.64 -8.10 -12.81
N LEU A 464 -11.04 -7.30 -11.82
CA LEU A 464 -11.93 -6.14 -12.00
C LEU A 464 -11.44 -5.14 -13.06
N PHE A 465 -10.13 -5.02 -13.23
CA PHE A 465 -9.49 -4.10 -14.19
C PHE A 465 -8.79 -4.83 -15.35
N ALA A 466 -9.15 -6.08 -15.65
CA ALA A 466 -8.49 -6.85 -16.70
C ALA A 466 -8.68 -6.24 -18.10
N ASP A 467 -9.85 -5.67 -18.36
CA ASP A 467 -10.17 -4.94 -19.59
C ASP A 467 -9.32 -3.66 -19.73
N ALA A 468 -9.27 -2.86 -18.68
CA ALA A 468 -8.47 -1.64 -18.62
C ALA A 468 -6.96 -1.93 -18.77
N PHE A 469 -6.49 -3.06 -18.21
CA PHE A 469 -5.12 -3.49 -18.40
C PHE A 469 -4.82 -3.94 -19.83
N ALA A 470 -5.75 -4.63 -20.47
CA ALA A 470 -5.59 -5.03 -21.87
C ALA A 470 -5.52 -3.79 -22.78
N GLU A 471 -6.36 -2.79 -22.54
CA GLU A 471 -6.30 -1.50 -23.22
C GLU A 471 -5.00 -0.75 -22.96
N TYR A 472 -4.59 -0.69 -21.67
CA TYR A 472 -3.31 -0.10 -21.28
C TYR A 472 -2.15 -0.73 -22.05
N GLY A 473 -2.10 -2.07 -22.15
CA GLY A 473 -1.08 -2.80 -22.89
C GLY A 473 -1.10 -2.52 -24.40
N GLN A 474 -2.29 -2.45 -25.02
CA GLN A 474 -2.43 -2.11 -26.44
C GLN A 474 -1.94 -0.69 -26.76
N ASN A 475 -2.31 0.28 -25.93
CA ASN A 475 -1.89 1.67 -26.06
C ASN A 475 -0.38 1.89 -25.87
N MET A 476 0.33 0.91 -25.27
CA MET A 476 1.80 0.93 -25.12
C MET A 476 2.53 0.45 -26.37
N VAL A 477 1.90 -0.42 -27.18
CA VAL A 477 2.51 -0.99 -28.40
C VAL A 477 2.23 -0.12 -29.62
N THR A 478 1.15 0.67 -29.58
CA THR A 478 0.75 1.58 -30.69
C THR A 478 0.98 3.02 -30.25
N PRO A 479 2.00 3.73 -30.79
CA PRO A 479 2.11 5.17 -30.53
C PRO A 479 0.82 5.84 -30.96
N VAL A 480 0.22 6.65 -30.07
CA VAL A 480 -0.92 7.52 -30.47
C VAL A 480 -0.38 8.48 -31.53
N VAL A 481 -0.69 8.21 -32.78
CA VAL A 481 -0.51 9.17 -33.87
C VAL A 481 -1.58 10.23 -33.64
N ASN A 482 -1.17 11.35 -33.04
CA ASN A 482 -1.94 12.60 -33.01
C ASN A 482 -1.67 13.40 -34.26
#